data_ec4071fca9e5e179af881d7ade100995
#
_entry.id   ec4071fca9e5e179af881d7ade100995
#
_cell.length_a   1.000
_cell.length_b   1.000
_cell.length_c   1.000
_cell.angle_alpha   90.00
_cell.angle_beta   90.00
_cell.angle_gamma   90.00
#
_symmetry.space_group_name_H-M   'P 1'
#
loop_
_entity.id
_entity.type
_entity.pdbx_description
1 polymer ?
#
loop_
_entity_poly.entity_id
_entity_poly.type
_entity_poly.pdbx_seq_one_letter_code
_entity_poly.pdbx_strand_id
1 'polypeptide(L)'
;MVLAAFDDDGPAAMAAYRAPAPGPGPAPAVVVEYLATAPAHQRRGLAGALIAEIRRRHPDAVVRASTDDDAIGFYRGLGFLDSPAPVDPRWPGRRRYDCSLPPSSSH
;
A
#
# COMPACT_ATOMS: atom_id res chain seq x y z
N MET A 1 -3.65 -6.45 10.25
CA MET A 1 -4.98 -5.82 10.03
C MET A 1 -5.40 -5.96 8.59
N VAL A 2 -6.64 -6.27 8.34
CA VAL A 2 -7.17 -6.46 6.99
C VAL A 2 -8.36 -5.52 6.81
N LEU A 3 -8.38 -4.82 5.65
CA LEU A 3 -9.51 -4.02 5.20
C LEU A 3 -10.04 -4.62 3.91
N ALA A 4 -11.35 -4.59 3.73
CA ALA A 4 -11.96 -5.05 2.49
C ALA A 4 -13.09 -4.10 2.07
N ALA A 5 -13.23 -3.91 0.76
CA ALA A 5 -14.37 -3.23 0.15
C ALA A 5 -15.22 -4.29 -0.53
N PHE A 6 -16.53 -4.17 -0.36
CA PHE A 6 -17.50 -5.16 -0.87
C PHE A 6 -18.45 -4.49 -1.86
N ASP A 7 -18.95 -5.30 -2.77
CA ASP A 7 -20.09 -4.95 -3.60
C ASP A 7 -21.15 -6.08 -3.50
N ASP A 8 -22.16 -6.05 -4.36
CA ASP A 8 -23.26 -7.04 -4.33
C ASP A 8 -22.77 -8.48 -4.58
N ASP A 9 -21.62 -8.65 -5.22
CA ASP A 9 -21.06 -9.95 -5.58
C ASP A 9 -20.00 -10.44 -4.59
N GLY A 10 -19.71 -9.68 -3.52
CA GLY A 10 -18.74 -10.04 -2.50
C GLY A 10 -17.54 -9.10 -2.43
N PRO A 11 -16.39 -9.58 -1.95
CA PRO A 11 -15.20 -8.72 -1.82
C PRO A 11 -14.73 -8.21 -3.18
N ALA A 12 -14.64 -6.89 -3.32
CA ALA A 12 -14.18 -6.23 -4.54
C ALA A 12 -12.71 -5.80 -4.45
N ALA A 13 -12.23 -5.50 -3.24
CA ALA A 13 -10.83 -5.13 -3.00
C ALA A 13 -10.46 -5.49 -1.57
N MET A 14 -9.17 -5.74 -1.35
CA MET A 14 -8.66 -6.09 -0.03
C MET A 14 -7.26 -5.52 0.17
N ALA A 15 -6.98 -5.05 1.39
CA ALA A 15 -5.65 -4.65 1.82
C ALA A 15 -5.31 -5.34 3.14
N ALA A 16 -4.12 -5.90 3.22
CA ALA A 16 -3.56 -6.39 4.48
C ALA A 16 -2.35 -5.53 4.83
N TYR A 17 -2.28 -5.05 6.07
CA TYR A 17 -1.20 -4.19 6.49
C TYR A 17 -0.85 -4.42 7.96
N ARG A 18 0.38 -4.05 8.33
CA ARG A 18 0.81 -4.06 9.72
C ARG A 18 0.72 -2.64 10.27
N ALA A 19 0.02 -2.50 11.40
CA ALA A 19 -0.06 -1.22 12.10
C ALA A 19 1.29 -0.90 12.74
N PRO A 20 1.62 0.40 12.92
CA PRO A 20 2.87 0.78 13.55
C PRO A 20 2.91 0.33 15.00
N ALA A 21 4.09 -0.16 15.43
CA ALA A 21 4.30 -0.49 16.84
C ALA A 21 4.46 0.80 17.64
N PRO A 22 3.86 0.88 18.84
CA PRO A 22 4.10 2.03 19.71
C PRO A 22 5.54 2.02 20.23
N GLY A 23 6.12 3.20 20.41
CA GLY A 23 7.46 3.32 20.96
C GLY A 23 8.14 4.62 20.57
N PRO A 24 9.27 4.94 21.22
CA PRO A 24 10.08 6.08 20.83
C PRO A 24 10.78 5.79 19.49
N GLY A 25 11.08 6.86 18.75
CA GLY A 25 11.80 6.71 17.50
C GLY A 25 11.23 7.57 16.39
N PRO A 26 11.62 7.31 15.14
CA PRO A 26 11.13 8.06 13.99
C PRO A 26 9.62 7.89 13.82
N ALA A 27 9.03 8.68 12.92
CA ALA A 27 7.59 8.62 12.63
C ALA A 27 7.15 7.18 12.41
N PRO A 28 5.97 6.79 12.91
CA PRO A 28 5.47 5.43 12.72
C PRO A 28 5.26 5.12 11.25
N ALA A 29 5.39 3.85 10.88
CA ALA A 29 5.16 3.39 9.54
C ALA A 29 4.13 2.26 9.52
N VAL A 30 3.16 2.37 8.63
CA VAL A 30 2.24 1.29 8.28
C VAL A 30 2.82 0.57 7.07
N VAL A 31 2.94 -0.74 7.14
CA VAL A 31 3.46 -1.53 6.01
C VAL A 31 2.31 -2.28 5.36
N VAL A 32 2.03 -1.94 4.11
CA VAL A 32 1.04 -2.66 3.30
C VAL A 32 1.69 -3.93 2.79
N GLU A 33 1.17 -5.07 3.23
CA GLU A 33 1.71 -6.37 2.86
C GLU A 33 1.00 -6.98 1.66
N TYR A 34 -0.25 -6.59 1.45
CA TYR A 34 -1.05 -7.10 0.35
C TYR A 34 -2.11 -6.08 -0.04
N LEU A 35 -2.29 -5.89 -1.34
CA LEU A 35 -3.31 -4.99 -1.88
C LEU A 35 -3.78 -5.56 -3.20
N ALA A 36 -5.06 -5.84 -3.32
CA ALA A 36 -5.64 -6.42 -4.52
C ALA A 36 -7.03 -5.90 -4.77
N THR A 37 -7.38 -5.82 -6.05
CA THR A 37 -8.73 -5.49 -6.50
C THR A 37 -9.18 -6.60 -7.45
N ALA A 38 -10.40 -7.08 -7.28
CA ALA A 38 -10.98 -8.07 -8.18
C ALA A 38 -10.98 -7.52 -9.63
N PRO A 39 -10.69 -8.36 -10.65
CA PRO A 39 -10.56 -7.87 -12.02
C PRO A 39 -11.75 -7.07 -12.52
N ALA A 40 -12.96 -7.45 -12.15
CA ALA A 40 -14.18 -6.74 -12.54
C ALA A 40 -14.31 -5.34 -11.93
N HIS A 41 -13.52 -5.03 -10.90
CA HIS A 41 -13.61 -3.78 -10.15
C HIS A 41 -12.35 -2.93 -10.25
N GLN A 42 -11.37 -3.34 -11.03
CA GLN A 42 -10.19 -2.53 -11.31
C GLN A 42 -10.61 -1.22 -11.98
N ARG A 43 -9.93 -0.12 -11.67
CA ARG A 43 -10.22 1.23 -12.17
C ARG A 43 -11.42 1.91 -11.51
N ARG A 44 -12.02 1.32 -10.47
CA ARG A 44 -13.10 1.98 -9.71
C ARG A 44 -12.58 2.73 -8.49
N GLY A 45 -11.27 2.83 -8.32
CA GLY A 45 -10.69 3.57 -7.20
C GLY A 45 -10.78 2.86 -5.86
N LEU A 46 -11.13 1.56 -5.83
CA LEU A 46 -11.31 0.83 -4.57
C LEU A 46 -9.99 0.68 -3.80
N ALA A 47 -8.89 0.41 -4.51
CA ALA A 47 -7.58 0.32 -3.87
C ALA A 47 -7.19 1.67 -3.26
N GLY A 48 -7.44 2.77 -3.98
CA GLY A 48 -7.21 4.11 -3.45
C GLY A 48 -8.06 4.40 -2.23
N ALA A 49 -9.32 3.95 -2.20
CA ALA A 49 -10.20 4.10 -1.06
C ALA A 49 -9.68 3.33 0.17
N LEU A 50 -9.14 2.12 -0.03
CA LEU A 50 -8.55 1.35 1.06
C LEU A 50 -7.29 2.03 1.61
N ILE A 51 -6.43 2.55 0.75
CA ILE A 51 -5.25 3.32 1.17
C ILE A 51 -5.67 4.58 1.93
N ALA A 52 -6.69 5.29 1.46
CA ALA A 52 -7.22 6.47 2.14
C ALA A 52 -7.75 6.11 3.54
N GLU A 53 -8.41 4.96 3.69
CA GLU A 53 -8.89 4.50 4.98
C GLU A 53 -7.75 4.15 5.94
N ILE A 54 -6.68 3.52 5.45
CA ILE A 54 -5.48 3.26 6.24
C ILE A 54 -4.89 4.58 6.75
N ARG A 55 -4.77 5.58 5.88
CA ARG A 55 -4.24 6.89 6.24
C ARG A 55 -5.13 7.61 7.25
N ARG A 56 -6.45 7.45 7.13
CA ARG A 56 -7.40 8.03 8.09
C ARG A 56 -7.24 7.42 9.48
N ARG A 57 -6.99 6.10 9.55
CA ARG A 57 -6.80 5.38 10.82
C ARG A 57 -5.43 5.65 11.45
N HIS A 58 -4.45 5.99 10.63
CA HIS A 58 -3.06 6.22 11.07
C HIS A 58 -2.52 7.51 10.46
N PRO A 59 -3.11 8.69 10.83
CA PRO A 59 -2.81 9.94 10.14
C PRO A 59 -1.36 10.42 10.30
N ASP A 60 -0.66 9.96 11.35
CA ASP A 60 0.72 10.34 11.61
C ASP A 60 1.73 9.35 11.02
N ALA A 61 1.25 8.30 10.37
CA ALA A 61 2.12 7.25 9.86
C ALA A 61 2.43 7.43 8.38
N VAL A 62 3.67 7.10 8.02
CA VAL A 62 4.07 6.89 6.62
C VAL A 62 3.48 5.54 6.19
N VAL A 63 2.88 5.48 5.02
CA VAL A 63 2.41 4.22 4.44
C VAL A 63 3.49 3.69 3.51
N ARG A 64 3.97 2.47 3.75
CA ARG A 64 5.04 1.85 2.96
C ARG A 64 4.57 0.57 2.30
N ALA A 65 5.11 0.30 1.13
CA ALA A 65 4.88 -0.94 0.39
C ALA A 65 6.14 -1.29 -0.39
N SER A 66 6.34 -2.57 -0.65
CA SER A 66 7.41 -3.04 -1.52
C SER A 66 6.76 -3.73 -2.72
N THR A 67 7.29 -3.48 -3.91
CA THR A 67 6.70 -4.01 -5.14
C THR A 67 7.75 -4.27 -6.21
N ASP A 68 7.32 -4.77 -7.36
CA ASP A 68 8.20 -5.07 -8.49
C ASP A 68 7.79 -4.28 -9.74
N ASP A 69 8.48 -4.56 -10.87
CA ASP A 69 8.23 -3.90 -12.15
C ASP A 69 6.78 -4.05 -12.62
N ASP A 70 6.14 -5.17 -12.30
CA ASP A 70 4.77 -5.42 -12.79
C ASP A 70 3.73 -4.56 -12.07
N ALA A 71 3.97 -4.22 -10.81
CA ALA A 71 3.00 -3.52 -9.98
C ALA A 71 3.37 -2.07 -9.66
N ILE A 72 4.57 -1.60 -10.04
CA ILE A 72 5.01 -0.25 -9.67
C ILE A 72 4.10 0.83 -10.24
N GLY A 73 3.58 0.63 -11.44
CA GLY A 73 2.66 1.59 -12.07
C GLY A 73 1.37 1.76 -11.29
N PHE A 74 0.88 0.68 -10.69
CA PHE A 74 -0.30 0.70 -9.84
C PHE A 74 -0.07 1.58 -8.60
N TYR A 75 1.07 1.41 -7.92
CA TYR A 75 1.39 2.22 -6.75
C TYR A 75 1.64 3.69 -7.10
N ARG A 76 2.29 3.96 -8.23
CA ARG A 76 2.46 5.34 -8.73
C ARG A 76 1.11 5.99 -8.97
N GLY A 77 0.16 5.25 -9.54
CA GLY A 77 -1.21 5.74 -9.76
C GLY A 77 -1.96 6.08 -8.48
N LEU A 78 -1.58 5.46 -7.35
CA LEU A 78 -2.14 5.77 -6.04
C LEU A 78 -1.45 6.95 -5.35
N GLY A 79 -0.42 7.53 -5.96
CA GLY A 79 0.31 8.66 -5.39
C GLY A 79 1.54 8.30 -4.58
N PHE A 80 1.94 7.03 -4.56
CA PHE A 80 3.16 6.63 -3.87
C PHE A 80 4.40 7.19 -4.56
N LEU A 81 5.36 7.63 -3.76
CA LEU A 81 6.71 7.89 -4.21
C LEU A 81 7.48 6.58 -4.17
N ASP A 82 8.38 6.38 -5.13
CA ASP A 82 9.14 5.13 -5.18
C ASP A 82 10.63 5.37 -5.30
N SER A 83 11.39 4.38 -4.85
CA SER A 83 12.85 4.33 -4.99
C SER A 83 13.28 2.89 -5.27
N PRO A 84 14.43 2.71 -5.94
CA PRO A 84 14.95 1.36 -6.17
C PRO A 84 15.21 0.63 -4.86
N ALA A 85 14.91 -0.66 -4.83
CA ALA A 85 15.17 -1.54 -3.69
C ALA A 85 16.09 -2.69 -4.14
N PRO A 86 16.73 -3.38 -3.19
CA PRO A 86 17.56 -4.54 -3.53
C PRO A 86 16.75 -5.61 -4.26
N VAL A 87 17.38 -6.22 -5.26
CA VAL A 87 16.78 -7.33 -6.02
C VAL A 87 16.60 -8.53 -5.09
N ASP A 88 15.42 -9.17 -5.16
CA ASP A 88 15.16 -10.40 -4.43
C ASP A 88 15.95 -11.55 -5.10
N PRO A 89 16.80 -12.25 -4.35
CA PRO A 89 17.58 -13.37 -4.92
C PRO A 89 16.73 -14.47 -5.55
N ARG A 90 15.47 -14.60 -5.13
CA ARG A 90 14.55 -15.60 -5.71
C ARG A 90 14.11 -15.23 -7.13
N TRP A 91 14.17 -13.94 -7.48
CA TRP A 91 13.78 -13.44 -8.80
C TRP A 91 14.80 -12.41 -9.29
N PRO A 92 16.01 -12.85 -9.66
CA PRO A 92 17.11 -11.92 -9.96
C PRO A 92 16.88 -11.06 -11.20
N GLY A 93 15.95 -11.42 -12.07
CA GLY A 93 15.60 -10.63 -13.25
C GLY A 93 14.55 -9.55 -13.00
N ARG A 94 14.00 -9.45 -11.79
CA ARG A 94 12.96 -8.49 -11.47
C ARG A 94 13.50 -7.34 -10.64
N ARG A 95 13.22 -6.11 -11.06
CA ARG A 95 13.49 -4.92 -10.26
C ARG A 95 12.50 -4.82 -9.12
N ARG A 96 12.99 -4.34 -7.98
CA ARG A 96 12.18 -4.09 -6.80
C ARG A 96 12.17 -2.61 -6.48
N TYR A 97 11.08 -2.16 -5.85
CA TYR A 97 10.91 -0.77 -5.47
C TYR A 97 10.33 -0.67 -4.07
N ASP A 98 10.83 0.31 -3.31
CA ASP A 98 10.24 0.72 -2.05
C ASP A 98 9.35 1.92 -2.33
N CYS A 99 8.09 1.83 -1.91
CA CYS A 99 7.09 2.85 -2.14
C CYS A 99 6.64 3.46 -0.82
N SER A 100 6.34 4.77 -0.82
CA SER A 100 5.88 5.43 0.39
C SER A 100 4.90 6.56 0.08
N LEU A 101 3.95 6.75 1.01
CA LEU A 101 3.08 7.94 1.07
C LEU A 101 3.39 8.66 2.39
N PRO A 102 3.58 9.98 2.35
CA PRO A 102 3.79 10.74 3.58
C PRO A 102 2.56 10.71 4.47
N PRO A 103 2.71 11.02 5.79
CA PRO A 103 1.56 11.11 6.68
C PRO A 103 0.50 12.08 6.18
N SER A 104 -0.77 11.72 6.34
CA SER A 104 -1.87 12.58 5.90
C SER A 104 -2.03 13.83 6.77
N SER A 105 -1.55 13.79 8.01
CA SER A 105 -1.54 14.95 8.91
C SER A 105 -0.34 15.87 8.69
N SER A 106 0.57 15.51 7.80
CA SER A 106 1.74 16.33 7.47
C SER A 106 1.34 17.53 6.63
N HIS A 107 1.89 18.66 6.94
CA HIS A 107 1.66 19.91 6.23
C HIS A 107 2.96 20.48 5.68
#